data_a3562e16860a37e792f5bc059aac2eb5
#
_entry.id   a3562e16860a37e792f5bc059aac2eb5
#
_cell.length_a   1.000
_cell.length_b   1.000
_cell.length_c   1.000
_cell.angle_alpha   90.00
_cell.angle_beta   90.00
_cell.angle_gamma   90.00
#
_symmetry.space_group_name_H-M   'P 1'
#
loop_
_entity.id
_entity.type
_entity.pdbx_description
1 polymer ?
#
loop_
_entity_poly.entity_id
_entity_poly.type
_entity_poly.pdbx_seq_one_letter_code
_entity_poly.pdbx_strand_id
1 'polypeptide(L)'
;MSFSLKDEHHRFVCYISAGGKKEAFPTVTEAINQAPTSTLFYFKAFKAAHENPKELLGMSLGHGNSSLSIKDIYYSCTIGENELLALDIYIKKYNGDAEETLQKIYFILDKVIGEYDTATCIGEITLHKLQSKKGLYPLVELANELKGEMTRQTISL
;
A
#
# COMPACT_ATOMS: atom_id res chain seq x y z
N MET A 1 -10.45 0.86 -12.67
CA MET A 1 -11.43 0.00 -11.97
C MET A 1 -10.83 -1.38 -11.80
N SER A 2 -10.78 -1.89 -10.59
CA SER A 2 -10.31 -3.26 -10.34
C SER A 2 -11.41 -4.07 -9.68
N PHE A 3 -11.48 -5.36 -10.03
CA PHE A 3 -12.44 -6.30 -9.48
C PHE A 3 -11.71 -7.28 -8.57
N SER A 4 -12.25 -7.54 -7.40
CA SER A 4 -11.81 -8.64 -6.54
C SER A 4 -13.02 -9.51 -6.21
N LEU A 5 -12.83 -10.81 -6.30
CA LEU A 5 -13.83 -11.77 -5.84
C LEU A 5 -13.67 -11.88 -4.32
N LYS A 6 -14.60 -11.28 -3.59
CA LYS A 6 -14.80 -11.58 -2.18
C LYS A 6 -16.23 -11.98 -1.95
N ASP A 7 -16.35 -13.16 -1.47
CA ASP A 7 -17.60 -13.82 -1.18
C ASP A 7 -18.05 -13.50 0.25
N GLU A 8 -18.67 -12.35 0.48
CA GLU A 8 -19.46 -12.17 1.70
C GLU A 8 -20.96 -12.45 1.46
N HIS A 9 -21.42 -12.41 0.21
CA HIS A 9 -22.83 -12.70 -0.16
C HIS A 9 -22.97 -13.12 -1.63
N HIS A 10 -22.01 -13.83 -2.20
CA HIS A 10 -21.96 -14.22 -3.63
C HIS A 10 -21.99 -13.01 -4.59
N ARG A 11 -21.48 -11.84 -4.14
CA ARG A 11 -21.36 -10.63 -4.95
C ARG A 11 -19.93 -10.33 -5.30
N PHE A 12 -19.72 -9.76 -6.48
CA PHE A 12 -18.41 -9.27 -6.89
C PHE A 12 -18.13 -7.91 -6.24
N VAL A 13 -16.97 -7.75 -5.62
CA VAL A 13 -16.53 -6.47 -5.12
C VAL A 13 -15.80 -5.70 -6.22
N CYS A 14 -16.30 -4.52 -6.51
CA CYS A 14 -15.79 -3.61 -7.54
C CYS A 14 -15.11 -2.43 -6.85
N TYR A 15 -13.79 -2.33 -6.97
CA TYR A 15 -13.07 -1.18 -6.44
C TYR A 15 -12.94 -0.09 -7.50
N ILE A 16 -13.32 1.13 -7.16
CA ILE A 16 -13.04 2.32 -7.95
C ILE A 16 -11.79 2.97 -7.37
N SER A 17 -10.71 2.95 -8.16
CA SER A 17 -9.39 3.42 -7.77
C SER A 17 -9.16 4.83 -8.29
N ALA A 18 -8.49 5.67 -7.49
CA ALA A 18 -7.96 6.96 -7.90
C ALA A 18 -6.55 6.87 -8.52
N GLY A 19 -5.95 5.66 -8.55
CA GLY A 19 -4.58 5.47 -9.01
C GLY A 19 -3.54 6.19 -8.15
N GLY A 20 -3.82 6.34 -6.85
CA GLY A 20 -2.96 7.05 -5.88
C GLY A 20 -3.01 8.58 -5.98
N LYS A 21 -3.87 9.14 -6.83
CA LYS A 21 -4.00 10.60 -7.03
C LYS A 21 -5.00 11.19 -6.04
N LYS A 22 -4.52 11.90 -5.03
CA LYS A 22 -5.36 12.52 -3.98
C LYS A 22 -6.43 13.47 -4.54
N GLU A 23 -6.11 14.20 -5.59
CA GLU A 23 -7.04 15.10 -6.27
C GLU A 23 -8.25 14.40 -6.87
N ALA A 24 -8.15 13.10 -7.15
CA ALA A 24 -9.26 12.28 -7.65
C ALA A 24 -10.11 11.63 -6.55
N PHE A 25 -9.72 11.74 -5.27
CA PHE A 25 -10.44 11.12 -4.16
C PHE A 25 -11.88 11.59 -4.02
N PRO A 26 -12.20 12.90 -4.12
CA PRO A 26 -13.59 13.36 -4.10
C PRO A 26 -14.42 12.75 -5.23
N THR A 27 -13.86 12.65 -6.43
CA THR A 27 -14.54 12.06 -7.60
C THR A 27 -14.83 10.57 -7.39
N VAL A 28 -13.88 9.82 -6.82
CA VAL A 28 -14.07 8.39 -6.50
C VAL A 28 -15.16 8.23 -5.45
N THR A 29 -15.15 9.05 -4.39
CA THR A 29 -16.16 9.01 -3.33
C THR A 29 -17.56 9.34 -3.88
N GLU A 30 -17.66 10.36 -4.72
CA GLU A 30 -18.92 10.74 -5.37
C GLU A 30 -19.44 9.62 -6.28
N ALA A 31 -18.57 8.97 -7.06
CA ALA A 31 -18.94 7.85 -7.91
C ALA A 31 -19.51 6.67 -7.09
N ILE A 32 -18.96 6.40 -5.91
CA ILE A 32 -19.49 5.37 -5.01
C ILE A 32 -20.87 5.76 -4.47
N ASN A 33 -21.05 7.03 -4.07
CA ASN A 33 -22.32 7.52 -3.54
C ASN A 33 -23.46 7.46 -4.59
N GLN A 34 -23.10 7.60 -5.86
CA GLN A 34 -24.04 7.53 -6.99
C GLN A 34 -24.13 6.12 -7.61
N ALA A 35 -23.36 5.15 -7.11
CA ALA A 35 -23.36 3.81 -7.67
C ALA A 35 -24.73 3.14 -7.50
N PRO A 36 -25.23 2.46 -8.53
CA PRO A 36 -26.53 1.79 -8.46
C PRO A 36 -26.49 0.61 -7.47
N THR A 37 -27.58 0.37 -6.81
CA THR A 37 -27.77 -0.86 -6.02
C THR A 37 -27.80 -2.06 -6.96
N SER A 38 -26.97 -3.08 -6.67
CA SER A 38 -26.88 -4.29 -7.47
C SER A 38 -26.87 -5.53 -6.58
N THR A 39 -27.52 -6.60 -7.05
CA THR A 39 -27.48 -7.92 -6.40
C THR A 39 -26.20 -8.67 -6.73
N LEU A 40 -25.49 -8.30 -7.80
CA LEU A 40 -24.26 -8.96 -8.28
C LEU A 40 -23.00 -8.21 -7.89
N PHE A 41 -23.07 -6.90 -7.73
CA PHE A 41 -21.91 -6.04 -7.49
C PHE A 41 -22.06 -5.25 -6.20
N TYR A 42 -20.93 -5.13 -5.49
CA TYR A 42 -20.76 -4.21 -4.39
C TYR A 42 -19.62 -3.25 -4.71
N PHE A 43 -19.86 -1.97 -4.69
CA PHE A 43 -18.87 -0.95 -5.06
C PHE A 43 -18.17 -0.42 -3.82
N LYS A 44 -16.86 -0.35 -3.86
CA LYS A 44 -16.00 0.24 -2.81
C LYS A 44 -15.05 1.27 -3.39
N ALA A 45 -14.87 2.37 -2.65
CA ALA A 45 -13.82 3.34 -2.96
C ALA A 45 -12.46 2.76 -2.58
N PHE A 46 -11.48 2.98 -3.44
CA PHE A 46 -10.07 2.66 -3.27
C PHE A 46 -9.77 1.16 -3.13
N LYS A 47 -8.61 0.76 -3.59
CA LYS A 47 -8.12 -0.62 -3.44
C LYS A 47 -7.81 -0.89 -1.97
N ALA A 48 -8.40 -1.94 -1.41
CA ALA A 48 -8.12 -2.36 -0.05
C ALA A 48 -6.73 -3.03 0.06
N ALA A 49 -6.14 -2.94 1.26
CA ALA A 49 -4.99 -3.75 1.61
C ALA A 49 -5.30 -5.25 1.53
N HIS A 50 -4.26 -6.06 1.33
CA HIS A 50 -4.37 -7.52 1.45
C HIS A 50 -4.75 -7.89 2.90
N GLU A 51 -5.66 -8.84 3.09
CA GLU A 51 -6.13 -9.23 4.43
C GLU A 51 -5.01 -9.78 5.30
N ASN A 52 -4.11 -10.56 4.69
CA ASN A 52 -2.92 -11.08 5.34
C ASN A 52 -1.66 -10.64 4.58
N PRO A 53 -1.04 -9.51 4.94
CA PRO A 53 0.13 -8.99 4.23
C PRO A 53 1.31 -9.98 4.16
N LYS A 54 1.41 -10.94 5.08
CA LYS A 54 2.48 -11.95 5.07
C LYS A 54 2.40 -12.89 3.85
N GLU A 55 1.22 -13.09 3.29
CA GLU A 55 1.06 -13.86 2.05
C GLU A 55 1.71 -13.18 0.84
N LEU A 56 1.93 -11.86 0.91
CA LEU A 56 2.61 -11.10 -0.12
C LEU A 56 4.11 -11.42 -0.23
N LEU A 57 4.72 -12.04 0.80
CA LEU A 57 6.15 -12.39 0.78
C LEU A 57 6.54 -13.33 -0.37
N GLY A 58 5.60 -14.10 -0.91
CA GLY A 58 5.81 -14.94 -2.09
C GLY A 58 5.75 -14.19 -3.42
N MET A 59 5.36 -12.92 -3.43
CA MET A 59 5.20 -12.14 -4.66
C MET A 59 6.50 -11.47 -5.09
N SER A 60 6.65 -11.37 -6.42
CA SER A 60 7.68 -10.57 -7.07
C SER A 60 7.07 -9.75 -8.19
N LEU A 61 7.62 -8.56 -8.43
CA LEU A 61 7.21 -7.64 -9.50
C LEU A 61 8.34 -7.45 -10.50
N GLY A 62 8.00 -7.47 -11.79
CA GLY A 62 8.97 -7.34 -12.87
C GLY A 62 9.62 -8.66 -13.27
N HIS A 63 10.57 -8.60 -14.19
CA HIS A 63 11.24 -9.74 -14.77
C HIS A 63 12.77 -9.55 -14.78
N GLY A 64 13.50 -10.66 -14.74
CA GLY A 64 14.96 -10.65 -14.86
C GLY A 64 15.63 -9.81 -13.76
N ASN A 65 16.57 -8.95 -14.17
CA ASN A 65 17.37 -8.12 -13.26
C ASN A 65 16.56 -6.97 -12.61
N SER A 66 15.40 -6.63 -13.16
CA SER A 66 14.50 -5.63 -12.60
C SER A 66 13.43 -6.24 -11.67
N SER A 67 13.48 -7.54 -11.44
CA SER A 67 12.55 -8.22 -10.53
C SER A 67 12.76 -7.80 -9.09
N LEU A 68 11.66 -7.39 -8.45
CA LEU A 68 11.62 -6.96 -7.06
C LEU A 68 10.79 -7.96 -6.25
N SER A 69 11.43 -8.70 -5.35
CA SER A 69 10.75 -9.66 -4.47
C SER A 69 10.39 -9.00 -3.14
N ILE A 70 9.13 -9.10 -2.73
CA ILE A 70 8.63 -8.44 -1.50
C ILE A 70 9.38 -8.91 -0.25
N LYS A 71 9.76 -10.19 -0.18
CA LYS A 71 10.56 -10.73 0.93
C LYS A 71 11.94 -10.10 1.09
N ASP A 72 12.46 -9.43 0.06
CA ASP A 72 13.77 -8.80 0.02
C ASP A 72 13.71 -7.29 0.30
N ILE A 73 12.54 -6.77 0.73
CA ILE A 73 12.30 -5.36 1.02
C ILE A 73 12.10 -5.15 2.52
N TYR A 74 12.87 -4.23 3.06
CA TYR A 74 12.83 -3.82 4.46
C TYR A 74 12.61 -2.31 4.55
N TYR A 75 12.17 -1.83 5.70
CA TYR A 75 11.96 -0.41 5.91
C TYR A 75 12.36 0.04 7.32
N SER A 76 12.60 1.31 7.44
CA SER A 76 12.47 2.10 8.65
C SER A 76 11.60 3.31 8.35
N CYS A 77 10.96 3.87 9.35
CA CYS A 77 10.14 5.05 9.18
C CYS A 77 10.38 6.08 10.28
N THR A 78 10.17 7.32 9.92
CA THR A 78 10.13 8.47 10.82
C THR A 78 8.93 9.33 10.48
N ILE A 79 8.51 10.19 11.41
CA ILE A 79 7.49 11.19 11.12
C ILE A 79 8.18 12.34 10.40
N GLY A 80 7.78 12.59 9.17
CA GLY A 80 8.28 13.65 8.32
C GLY A 80 7.42 14.92 8.38
N GLU A 81 7.46 15.71 7.31
CA GLU A 81 6.66 16.93 7.19
C GLU A 81 5.16 16.63 7.17
N ASN A 82 4.37 17.53 7.73
CA ASN A 82 2.90 17.44 7.81
C ASN A 82 2.39 16.17 8.51
N GLU A 83 3.16 15.62 9.45
CA GLU A 83 2.82 14.38 10.17
C GLU A 83 2.69 13.14 9.25
N LEU A 84 3.24 13.22 8.03
CA LEU A 84 3.31 12.07 7.13
C LEU A 84 4.50 11.19 7.48
N LEU A 85 4.39 9.90 7.18
CA LEU A 85 5.49 8.96 7.35
C LEU A 85 6.52 9.15 6.24
N ALA A 86 7.76 9.39 6.63
CA ALA A 86 8.91 9.29 5.75
C ALA A 86 9.48 7.86 5.84
N LEU A 87 9.51 7.17 4.70
CA LEU A 87 9.98 5.79 4.60
C LEU A 87 11.37 5.71 3.98
N ASP A 88 12.29 5.07 4.69
CA ASP A 88 13.53 4.58 4.11
C ASP A 88 13.33 3.11 3.72
N ILE A 89 13.38 2.81 2.43
CA ILE A 89 13.15 1.47 1.87
C ILE A 89 14.48 0.86 1.46
N TYR A 90 14.78 -0.31 1.99
CA TYR A 90 16.03 -1.05 1.80
C TYR A 90 15.76 -2.32 0.99
N ILE A 91 16.44 -2.46 -0.14
CA ILE A 91 16.21 -3.51 -1.13
C ILE A 91 17.47 -4.33 -1.34
N LYS A 92 17.38 -5.65 -1.19
CA LYS A 92 18.52 -6.57 -1.28
C LYS A 92 19.23 -6.52 -2.63
N LYS A 93 18.49 -6.46 -3.72
CA LYS A 93 18.99 -6.41 -5.09
C LYS A 93 18.62 -5.11 -5.80
N TYR A 94 18.89 -3.98 -5.14
CA TYR A 94 18.58 -2.68 -5.74
C TYR A 94 19.54 -2.40 -6.90
N ASN A 95 18.99 -2.21 -8.10
CA ASN A 95 19.77 -1.99 -9.34
C ASN A 95 20.08 -0.52 -9.62
N GLY A 96 19.58 0.42 -8.80
CA GLY A 96 19.79 1.86 -8.95
C GLY A 96 18.77 2.58 -9.84
N ASP A 97 17.85 1.87 -10.49
CA ASP A 97 16.73 2.50 -11.19
C ASP A 97 15.67 2.94 -10.17
N ALA A 98 15.77 4.21 -9.76
CA ALA A 98 14.93 4.76 -8.71
C ALA A 98 13.47 4.92 -9.18
N GLU A 99 13.24 5.36 -10.41
CA GLU A 99 11.89 5.63 -10.91
C GLU A 99 11.06 4.36 -11.04
N GLU A 100 11.59 3.34 -11.74
CA GLU A 100 10.91 2.06 -11.89
C GLU A 100 10.69 1.37 -10.55
N THR A 101 11.71 1.40 -9.67
CA THR A 101 11.65 0.79 -8.35
C THR A 101 10.60 1.49 -7.48
N LEU A 102 10.53 2.82 -7.50
CA LEU A 102 9.56 3.59 -6.72
C LEU A 102 8.12 3.28 -7.14
N GLN A 103 7.85 3.15 -8.43
CA GLN A 103 6.53 2.72 -8.93
C GLN A 103 6.13 1.35 -8.39
N LYS A 104 7.07 0.39 -8.36
CA LYS A 104 6.83 -0.94 -7.77
C LYS A 104 6.60 -0.87 -6.27
N ILE A 105 7.34 -0.02 -5.56
CA ILE A 105 7.16 0.19 -4.11
C ILE A 105 5.75 0.75 -3.81
N TYR A 106 5.28 1.76 -4.54
CA TYR A 106 3.92 2.27 -4.38
C TYR A 106 2.86 1.19 -4.63
N PHE A 107 3.05 0.37 -5.66
CA PHE A 107 2.14 -0.75 -5.92
C PHE A 107 2.12 -1.78 -4.78
N ILE A 108 3.28 -2.06 -4.17
CA ILE A 108 3.38 -2.96 -3.02
C ILE A 108 2.73 -2.32 -1.79
N LEU A 109 2.95 -1.03 -1.53
CA LEU A 109 2.34 -0.30 -0.43
C LEU A 109 0.81 -0.33 -0.52
N ASP A 110 0.24 -0.14 -1.71
CA ASP A 110 -1.21 -0.27 -1.93
C ASP A 110 -1.73 -1.65 -1.52
N LYS A 111 -0.94 -2.71 -1.71
CA LYS A 111 -1.30 -4.06 -1.27
C LYS A 111 -1.10 -4.29 0.23
N VAL A 112 -0.08 -3.65 0.82
CA VAL A 112 0.27 -3.83 2.25
C VAL A 112 -0.66 -3.03 3.15
N ILE A 113 -0.92 -1.76 2.83
CA ILE A 113 -1.68 -0.83 3.67
C ILE A 113 -2.94 -0.26 3.01
N GLY A 114 -3.14 -0.50 1.73
CA GLY A 114 -4.26 0.00 0.95
C GLY A 114 -3.96 1.33 0.24
N GLU A 115 -4.68 1.58 -0.85
CA GLU A 115 -4.49 2.76 -1.70
C GLU A 115 -4.71 4.08 -0.94
N TYR A 116 -5.76 4.14 -0.12
CA TYR A 116 -6.09 5.35 0.65
C TYR A 116 -4.97 5.70 1.64
N ASP A 117 -4.52 4.74 2.45
CA ASP A 117 -3.49 4.96 3.45
C ASP A 117 -2.13 5.22 2.80
N THR A 118 -1.80 4.55 1.69
CA THR A 118 -0.58 4.86 0.92
C THR A 118 -0.56 6.33 0.50
N ALA A 119 -1.66 6.83 -0.04
CA ALA A 119 -1.73 8.21 -0.52
C ALA A 119 -1.83 9.25 0.60
N THR A 120 -2.44 8.93 1.74
CA THR A 120 -2.72 9.90 2.81
C THR A 120 -1.73 9.85 3.97
N CYS A 121 -1.07 8.72 4.21
CA CYS A 121 -0.16 8.55 5.34
C CYS A 121 1.32 8.61 4.93
N ILE A 122 1.65 8.24 3.68
CA ILE A 122 3.03 8.21 3.22
C ILE A 122 3.41 9.55 2.59
N GLY A 123 4.50 10.13 3.08
CA GLY A 123 5.11 11.34 2.52
C GLY A 123 6.26 11.00 1.58
N GLU A 124 7.48 11.14 2.07
CA GLU A 124 8.69 10.88 1.30
C GLU A 124 9.09 9.40 1.36
N ILE A 125 9.58 8.87 0.24
CA ILE A 125 10.21 7.54 0.16
C ILE A 125 11.63 7.71 -0.37
N THR A 126 12.60 7.21 0.41
CA THR A 126 14.01 7.15 0.01
C THR A 126 14.41 5.70 -0.19
N LEU A 127 15.06 5.40 -1.32
CA LEU A 127 15.47 4.04 -1.69
C LEU A 127 16.95 3.80 -1.37
N HIS A 128 17.24 2.67 -0.75
CA HIS A 128 18.58 2.25 -0.36
C HIS A 128 18.86 0.81 -0.77
N LYS A 129 20.13 0.51 -1.03
CA LYS A 129 20.58 -0.88 -1.12
C LYS A 129 20.68 -1.47 0.28
N LEU A 130 20.09 -2.63 0.50
CA LEU A 130 20.18 -3.34 1.78
C LEU A 130 21.62 -3.84 2.02
N GLN A 131 22.22 -3.40 3.09
CA GLN A 131 23.54 -3.86 3.56
C GLN A 131 23.43 -4.68 4.85
N SER A 132 22.52 -4.29 5.74
CA SER A 132 22.25 -4.96 7.01
C SER A 132 20.76 -4.86 7.32
N LYS A 133 20.22 -5.87 7.98
CA LYS A 133 18.82 -5.89 8.45
C LYS A 133 18.67 -5.32 9.87
N LYS A 134 19.77 -4.93 10.51
CA LYS A 134 19.77 -4.44 11.90
C LYS A 134 18.92 -3.16 12.01
N GLY A 135 17.91 -3.19 12.88
CA GLY A 135 17.01 -2.05 13.10
C GLY A 135 15.97 -1.84 12.00
N LEU A 136 15.86 -2.77 11.04
CA LEU A 136 14.89 -2.71 9.95
C LEU A 136 13.80 -3.77 10.13
N TYR A 137 12.62 -3.47 9.59
CA TYR A 137 11.47 -4.37 9.59
C TYR A 137 11.12 -4.79 8.16
N PRO A 138 10.61 -6.01 7.94
CA PRO A 138 10.04 -6.38 6.64
C PRO A 138 8.93 -5.42 6.22
N LEU A 139 8.86 -5.05 4.94
CA LEU A 139 7.88 -4.06 4.48
C LEU A 139 6.42 -4.47 4.79
N VAL A 140 6.11 -5.76 4.78
CA VAL A 140 4.77 -6.27 5.10
C VAL A 140 4.32 -5.98 6.54
N GLU A 141 5.26 -5.68 7.46
CA GLU A 141 4.94 -5.30 8.85
C GLU A 141 4.45 -3.85 9.00
N LEU A 142 4.58 -3.03 7.96
CA LEU A 142 4.13 -1.62 7.98
C LEU A 142 2.64 -1.51 8.31
N ALA A 143 1.82 -2.46 7.88
CA ALA A 143 0.39 -2.50 8.20
C ALA A 143 0.13 -2.56 9.70
N ASN A 144 0.93 -3.33 10.45
CA ASN A 144 0.80 -3.45 11.89
C ASN A 144 1.25 -2.17 12.61
N GLU A 145 2.29 -1.52 12.11
CA GLU A 145 2.79 -0.27 12.68
C GLU A 145 1.77 0.86 12.54
N LEU A 146 1.16 1.03 11.37
CA LEU A 146 0.09 2.01 11.15
C LEU A 146 -1.12 1.78 12.05
N LYS A 147 -1.55 0.53 12.24
CA LYS A 147 -2.64 0.20 13.16
C LYS A 147 -2.28 0.55 14.62
N GLY A 148 -1.04 0.31 15.02
CA GLY A 148 -0.52 0.66 16.34
C GLY A 148 -0.53 2.17 16.60
N GLU A 149 -0.09 2.97 15.64
CA GLU A 149 -0.12 4.44 15.71
C GLU A 149 -1.55 4.99 15.77
N MET A 150 -2.45 4.51 14.95
CA MET A 150 -3.86 4.90 14.98
C MET A 150 -4.49 4.60 16.34
N THR A 151 -4.19 3.45 16.96
CA THR A 151 -4.67 3.08 18.28
C THR A 151 -4.12 4.01 19.36
N ARG A 152 -2.84 4.39 19.30
CA ARG A 152 -2.22 5.34 20.25
C ARG A 152 -2.83 6.73 20.15
N GLN A 153 -3.10 7.24 18.96
CA GLN A 153 -3.76 8.53 18.75
C GLN A 153 -5.18 8.54 19.33
N THR A 154 -5.93 7.45 19.18
CA THR A 154 -7.27 7.32 19.74
C THR A 154 -7.27 7.28 21.28
N ILE A 155 -6.24 6.71 21.90
CA ILE A 155 -6.09 6.67 23.37
C ILE A 155 -5.61 8.01 23.95
N SER A 156 -4.92 8.84 23.15
CA SER A 156 -4.42 10.16 23.58
C SER A 156 -5.48 11.26 23.60
N LEU A 157 -6.68 10.97 23.17
CA LEU A 157 -7.85 11.85 23.24
C LEU A 157 -8.66 11.55 24.49
#